data_fac1da8d59a656442e6c389ea42c6264
#
_entry.id   fac1da8d59a656442e6c389ea42c6264
#
_cell.length_a   1.000
_cell.length_b   1.000
_cell.length_c   1.000
_cell.angle_alpha   90.00
_cell.angle_beta   90.00
_cell.angle_gamma   90.00
#
_symmetry.space_group_name_H-M   'P 1'
#
loop_
_entity.id
_entity.type
_entity.pdbx_description
1 polymer ?
#
loop_
_entity_poly.entity_id
_entity_poly.type
_entity_poly.pdbx_seq_one_letter_code
_entity_poly.pdbx_strand_id
1 'polypeptide(L)'
;MFPEFYQKVLRAHLSESQYLTLQLLVLLLQSHHQVSLGRLATVFPQPIKYESRIRNLQRFLILPQLSLKALWFPIVKYWLAQEFKGRHQNRAQRRYFKKLRHPKSGALIVAIDRTQWKDRNLFMVSIVWGKHAFPLYWEILDKRGNSDLLTQKRL
;
A
#
# COMPACT_ATOMS: atom_id res chain seq x y z
N MET A 1 13.87 -9.28 0.63
CA MET A 1 14.44 -7.95 1.01
C MET A 1 13.78 -6.90 0.12
N PHE A 2 13.44 -5.73 0.65
CA PHE A 2 12.86 -4.66 -0.17
C PHE A 2 13.87 -4.13 -1.20
N PRO A 3 13.45 -3.70 -2.40
CA PRO A 3 14.29 -2.95 -3.33
C PRO A 3 14.91 -1.72 -2.66
N GLU A 4 16.10 -1.33 -3.09
CA GLU A 4 16.92 -0.27 -2.46
C GLU A 4 16.14 1.05 -2.24
N PHE A 5 15.36 1.43 -3.22
CA PHE A 5 14.54 2.64 -3.10
C PHE A 5 13.54 2.59 -1.94
N TYR A 6 12.84 1.47 -1.77
CA TYR A 6 11.92 1.27 -0.63
C TYR A 6 12.67 1.34 0.69
N GLN A 7 13.86 0.70 0.75
CA GLN A 7 14.69 0.74 1.95
C GLN A 7 15.04 2.17 2.35
N LYS A 8 15.43 3.03 1.39
CA LYS A 8 15.77 4.43 1.65
C LYS A 8 14.60 5.20 2.28
N VAL A 9 13.40 5.07 1.71
CA VAL A 9 12.21 5.75 2.24
C VAL A 9 11.84 5.20 3.61
N LEU A 10 11.82 3.88 3.77
CA LEU A 10 11.40 3.23 5.01
C LEU A 10 12.35 3.54 6.17
N ARG A 11 13.67 3.47 5.94
CA ARG A 11 14.69 3.77 6.96
C ARG A 11 14.76 5.25 7.34
N ALA A 12 14.31 6.15 6.49
CA ALA A 12 14.19 7.56 6.83
C ALA A 12 13.06 7.86 7.84
N HIS A 13 12.07 6.96 7.96
CA HIS A 13 10.88 7.17 8.80
C HIS A 13 10.72 6.15 9.94
N LEU A 14 11.40 5.01 9.84
CA LEU A 14 11.31 3.92 10.81
C LEU A 14 12.67 3.69 11.50
N SER A 15 12.65 3.38 12.79
CA SER A 15 13.84 2.86 13.45
C SER A 15 14.23 1.49 12.87
N GLU A 16 15.47 1.04 13.07
CA GLU A 16 15.94 -0.27 12.57
C GLU A 16 15.05 -1.42 13.10
N SER A 17 14.63 -1.37 14.35
CA SER A 17 13.70 -2.36 14.92
C SER A 17 12.34 -2.35 14.27
N GLN A 18 11.78 -1.16 13.98
CA GLN A 18 10.51 -1.00 13.27
C GLN A 18 10.63 -1.46 11.80
N TYR A 19 11.74 -1.12 11.16
CA TYR A 19 12.03 -1.55 9.79
C TYR A 19 12.13 -3.07 9.69
N LEU A 20 12.84 -3.72 10.62
CA LEU A 20 12.91 -5.18 10.70
C LEU A 20 11.52 -5.80 10.92
N THR A 21 10.74 -5.22 11.82
CA THR A 21 9.35 -5.66 12.07
C THR A 21 8.51 -5.60 10.80
N LEU A 22 8.63 -4.52 10.02
CA LEU A 22 7.94 -4.38 8.74
C LEU A 22 8.37 -5.44 7.73
N GLN A 23 9.68 -5.67 7.60
CA GLN A 23 10.22 -6.69 6.70
C GLN A 23 9.68 -8.09 7.04
N LEU A 24 9.71 -8.45 8.32
CA LEU A 24 9.19 -9.74 8.79
C LEU A 24 7.69 -9.86 8.56
N LEU A 25 6.92 -8.81 8.84
CA LEU A 25 5.48 -8.80 8.57
C LEU A 25 5.17 -9.00 7.09
N VAL A 26 5.85 -8.29 6.21
CA VAL A 26 5.63 -8.44 4.76
C VAL A 26 6.02 -9.83 4.30
N LEU A 27 7.14 -10.38 4.77
CA LEU A 27 7.54 -11.76 4.46
C LEU A 27 6.49 -12.77 4.92
N LEU A 28 6.00 -12.64 6.15
CA LEU A 28 4.98 -13.54 6.70
C LEU A 28 3.64 -13.42 5.95
N LEU A 29 3.23 -12.20 5.57
CA LEU A 29 2.03 -11.97 4.77
C LEU A 29 2.13 -12.60 3.37
N GLN A 30 3.31 -12.59 2.77
CA GLN A 30 3.56 -13.26 1.48
C GLN A 30 3.58 -14.78 1.59
N SER A 31 4.01 -15.32 2.73
CA SER A 31 4.13 -16.77 2.97
C SER A 31 2.84 -17.41 3.50
N HIS A 32 1.98 -16.62 4.13
CA HIS A 32 0.74 -17.10 4.74
C HIS A 32 -0.47 -16.46 4.07
N HIS A 33 -1.37 -17.28 3.52
CA HIS A 33 -2.59 -16.82 2.84
C HIS A 33 -3.65 -16.25 3.81
N GLN A 34 -3.45 -16.32 5.11
CA GLN A 34 -4.38 -15.82 6.11
C GLN A 34 -3.77 -14.65 6.90
N VAL A 35 -4.47 -13.53 6.87
CA VAL A 35 -4.08 -12.30 7.58
C VAL A 35 -4.84 -12.25 8.90
N SER A 36 -4.26 -12.78 9.97
CA SER A 36 -4.74 -12.52 11.33
C SER A 36 -3.56 -12.25 12.25
N LEU A 37 -3.73 -11.25 13.12
CA LEU A 37 -2.66 -10.83 14.03
C LEU A 37 -2.20 -11.98 14.95
N GLY A 38 -3.15 -12.79 15.43
CA GLY A 38 -2.83 -13.97 16.25
C GLY A 38 -1.97 -14.98 15.51
N ARG A 39 -2.33 -15.32 14.25
CA ARG A 39 -1.53 -16.26 13.45
C ARG A 39 -0.16 -15.71 13.10
N LEU A 40 -0.09 -14.41 12.73
CA LEU A 40 1.20 -13.76 12.49
C LEU A 40 2.09 -13.79 13.74
N ALA A 41 1.54 -13.52 14.92
CA ALA A 41 2.27 -13.59 16.17
C ALA A 41 2.75 -15.01 16.54
N THR A 42 2.03 -16.05 16.12
CA THR A 42 2.46 -17.44 16.35
C THR A 42 3.77 -17.75 15.61
N VAL A 43 3.88 -17.31 14.37
CA VAL A 43 5.03 -17.57 13.47
C VAL A 43 6.07 -16.44 13.46
N PHE A 44 5.83 -15.35 14.20
CA PHE A 44 6.74 -14.22 14.23
C PHE A 44 8.06 -14.59 14.93
N PRO A 45 9.22 -14.44 14.28
CA PRO A 45 10.50 -14.97 14.77
C PRO A 45 11.12 -14.08 15.86
N GLN A 46 10.40 -13.84 16.95
CA GLN A 46 10.94 -13.14 18.13
C GLN A 46 10.96 -14.09 19.32
N PRO A 47 12.07 -14.17 20.08
CA PRO A 47 12.22 -15.05 21.23
C PRO A 47 11.53 -14.53 22.49
N ILE A 48 10.26 -14.11 22.36
CA ILE A 48 9.42 -13.59 23.44
C ILE A 48 8.08 -14.32 23.46
N LYS A 49 7.36 -14.21 24.57
CA LYS A 49 6.04 -14.84 24.76
C LYS A 49 5.05 -14.38 23.67
N TYR A 50 4.12 -15.25 23.34
CA TYR A 50 3.10 -15.02 22.31
C TYR A 50 2.31 -13.70 22.53
N GLU A 51 1.86 -13.45 23.75
CA GLU A 51 1.11 -12.24 24.10
C GLU A 51 1.96 -10.97 23.89
N SER A 52 3.25 -11.06 24.17
CA SER A 52 4.19 -9.95 23.94
C SER A 52 4.38 -9.71 22.44
N ARG A 53 4.43 -10.76 21.62
CA ARG A 53 4.48 -10.63 20.15
C ARG A 53 3.22 -9.96 19.61
N ILE A 54 2.03 -10.36 20.06
CA ILE A 54 0.78 -9.70 19.68
C ILE A 54 0.82 -8.21 20.02
N ARG A 55 1.18 -7.86 21.27
CA ARG A 55 1.25 -6.46 21.71
C ARG A 55 2.27 -5.65 20.91
N ASN A 56 3.42 -6.24 20.55
CA ASN A 56 4.42 -5.57 19.71
C ASN A 56 3.87 -5.30 18.31
N LEU A 57 3.21 -6.27 17.70
CA LEU A 57 2.59 -6.09 16.38
C LEU A 57 1.46 -5.06 16.43
N GLN A 58 0.62 -5.07 17.45
CA GLN A 58 -0.42 -4.05 17.65
C GLN A 58 0.16 -2.64 17.74
N ARG A 59 1.18 -2.45 18.61
CA ARG A 59 1.88 -1.17 18.76
C ARG A 59 2.52 -0.73 17.44
N PHE A 60 3.12 -1.66 16.72
CA PHE A 60 3.72 -1.37 15.41
C PHE A 60 2.67 -0.86 14.42
N LEU A 61 1.51 -1.53 14.31
CA LEU A 61 0.48 -1.19 13.34
C LEU A 61 -0.21 0.16 13.58
N ILE A 62 -0.13 0.70 14.81
CA ILE A 62 -0.69 2.03 15.14
C ILE A 62 0.35 3.15 15.10
N LEU A 63 1.58 2.88 14.64
CA LEU A 63 2.61 3.91 14.55
C LEU A 63 2.17 5.03 13.59
N PRO A 64 2.25 6.30 14.00
CA PRO A 64 1.91 7.43 13.13
C PRO A 64 2.74 7.48 11.84
N GLN A 65 3.97 6.97 11.90
CA GLN A 65 4.88 6.89 10.78
C GLN A 65 4.38 5.96 9.66
N LEU A 66 3.52 4.97 9.97
CA LEU A 66 2.92 4.05 8.99
C LEU A 66 1.75 4.69 8.21
N SER A 67 1.73 5.99 8.09
CA SER A 67 0.69 6.68 7.33
C SER A 67 0.94 6.61 5.82
N LEU A 68 -0.14 6.66 5.03
CA LEU A 68 -0.06 6.78 3.57
C LEU A 68 0.80 7.96 3.15
N LYS A 69 0.65 9.10 3.83
CA LYS A 69 1.35 10.35 3.53
C LYS A 69 2.86 10.24 3.76
N ALA A 70 3.26 9.61 4.87
CA ALA A 70 4.68 9.52 5.26
C ALA A 70 5.44 8.44 4.50
N LEU A 71 4.85 7.25 4.31
CA LEU A 71 5.54 6.10 3.71
C LEU A 71 5.09 5.80 2.28
N TRP A 72 3.79 5.75 2.05
CA TRP A 72 3.27 5.23 0.78
C TRP A 72 3.39 6.23 -0.36
N PHE A 73 3.00 7.48 -0.15
CA PHE A 73 3.06 8.51 -1.21
C PHE A 73 4.46 8.77 -1.75
N PRO A 74 5.54 8.86 -0.95
CA PRO A 74 6.90 8.93 -1.48
C PRO A 74 7.26 7.75 -2.38
N ILE A 75 6.85 6.54 -2.00
CA ILE A 75 7.07 5.33 -2.78
C ILE A 75 6.32 5.39 -4.12
N VAL A 76 5.03 5.70 -4.07
CA VAL A 76 4.20 5.84 -5.28
C VAL A 76 4.73 6.94 -6.20
N LYS A 77 5.07 8.10 -5.66
CA LYS A 77 5.60 9.23 -6.42
C LYS A 77 6.90 8.87 -7.16
N TYR A 78 7.79 8.18 -6.46
CA TYR A 78 9.03 7.73 -7.09
C TYR A 78 8.76 6.69 -8.18
N TRP A 79 7.95 5.69 -7.89
CA TRP A 79 7.60 4.65 -8.87
C TRP A 79 6.98 5.26 -10.12
N LEU A 80 5.98 6.13 -9.97
CA LEU A 80 5.38 6.85 -11.09
C LEU A 80 6.43 7.68 -11.86
N ALA A 81 7.31 8.38 -11.15
CA ALA A 81 8.36 9.16 -11.81
C ALA A 81 9.32 8.30 -12.62
N GLN A 82 9.69 7.11 -12.15
CA GLN A 82 10.55 6.19 -12.91
C GLN A 82 9.83 5.61 -14.12
N GLU A 83 8.61 5.16 -13.93
CA GLU A 83 7.83 4.54 -14.99
C GLU A 83 7.40 5.53 -16.09
N PHE A 84 7.15 6.80 -15.74
CA PHE A 84 6.68 7.82 -16.68
C PHE A 84 7.78 8.71 -17.28
N LYS A 85 8.99 8.73 -16.73
CA LYS A 85 10.11 9.54 -17.28
C LYS A 85 10.65 9.09 -18.65
N GLY A 86 10.18 7.98 -19.17
CA GLY A 86 10.29 7.63 -20.60
C GLY A 86 11.69 7.32 -21.15
N ARG A 87 12.77 7.46 -20.38
CA ARG A 87 14.15 7.28 -20.87
C ARG A 87 14.54 5.83 -21.19
N HIS A 88 13.86 4.85 -20.60
CA HIS A 88 14.20 3.42 -20.73
C HIS A 88 13.03 2.53 -21.17
N GLN A 89 11.94 3.11 -21.64
CA GLN A 89 10.81 2.31 -22.07
C GLN A 89 11.10 1.67 -23.44
N ASN A 90 11.03 0.35 -23.50
CA ASN A 90 11.03 -0.36 -24.77
C ASN A 90 9.74 -0.04 -25.57
N ARG A 91 9.70 -0.43 -26.85
CA ARG A 91 8.56 -0.14 -27.75
C ARG A 91 7.22 -0.70 -27.23
N ALA A 92 7.25 -1.85 -26.55
CA ALA A 92 6.08 -2.49 -25.98
C ALA A 92 5.56 -1.70 -24.75
N GLN A 93 6.46 -1.28 -23.87
CA GLN A 93 6.13 -0.44 -22.72
C GLN A 93 5.53 0.91 -23.14
N ARG A 94 6.12 1.57 -24.14
CA ARG A 94 5.56 2.83 -24.69
C ARG A 94 4.15 2.66 -25.25
N ARG A 95 3.87 1.57 -25.98
CA ARG A 95 2.52 1.25 -26.47
C ARG A 95 1.55 1.00 -25.35
N TYR A 96 2.02 0.32 -24.31
CA TYR A 96 1.26 0.02 -23.11
C TYR A 96 0.86 1.28 -22.34
N PHE A 97 1.82 2.17 -22.06
CA PHE A 97 1.56 3.46 -21.40
C PHE A 97 0.61 4.35 -22.21
N LYS A 98 0.72 4.32 -23.54
CA LYS A 98 -0.23 5.04 -24.40
C LYS A 98 -1.66 4.56 -24.23
N LYS A 99 -1.88 3.28 -23.92
CA LYS A 99 -3.21 2.72 -23.64
C LYS A 99 -3.76 3.10 -22.26
N LEU A 100 -2.90 3.38 -21.30
CA LEU A 100 -3.28 3.78 -19.93
C LEU A 100 -3.61 5.28 -19.81
N ARG A 101 -3.17 6.08 -20.77
CA ARG A 101 -3.47 7.51 -20.79
C ARG A 101 -4.74 7.75 -21.58
N HIS A 102 -5.56 8.68 -21.10
CA HIS A 102 -6.69 9.14 -21.88
C HIS A 102 -6.19 9.70 -23.22
N PRO A 103 -6.72 9.24 -24.38
CA PRO A 103 -6.16 9.55 -25.71
C PRO A 103 -6.01 11.05 -26.00
N LYS A 104 -6.91 11.87 -25.43
CA LYS A 104 -6.96 13.32 -25.69
C LYS A 104 -6.22 14.17 -24.65
N SER A 105 -6.07 13.70 -23.41
CA SER A 105 -5.53 14.51 -22.30
C SER A 105 -4.19 14.01 -21.77
N GLY A 106 -3.75 12.82 -22.16
CA GLY A 106 -2.59 12.16 -21.56
C GLY A 106 -2.77 11.79 -20.08
N ALA A 107 -3.97 11.89 -19.55
CA ALA A 107 -4.29 11.59 -18.17
C ALA A 107 -4.21 10.08 -17.87
N LEU A 108 -3.89 9.74 -16.63
CA LEU A 108 -3.91 8.37 -16.15
C LEU A 108 -5.35 7.90 -15.94
N ILE A 109 -5.59 6.63 -16.23
CA ILE A 109 -6.87 6.01 -15.87
C ILE A 109 -6.79 5.62 -14.40
N VAL A 110 -7.73 6.12 -13.61
CA VAL A 110 -7.85 5.84 -12.20
C VAL A 110 -9.17 5.09 -11.98
N ALA A 111 -9.11 3.98 -11.27
CA ALA A 111 -10.27 3.25 -10.79
C ALA A 111 -10.53 3.62 -9.33
N ILE A 112 -11.79 3.87 -9.03
CA ILE A 112 -12.26 4.09 -7.66
C ILE A 112 -13.14 2.91 -7.31
N ASP A 113 -12.81 2.22 -6.23
CA ASP A 113 -13.56 1.06 -5.76
C ASP A 113 -13.93 1.22 -4.29
N ARG A 114 -15.03 0.59 -3.94
CA ARG A 114 -15.51 0.54 -2.57
C ARG A 114 -15.92 -0.88 -2.24
N THR A 115 -15.22 -1.47 -1.30
CA THR A 115 -15.50 -2.82 -0.80
C THR A 115 -16.06 -2.74 0.61
N GLN A 116 -17.22 -3.35 0.83
CA GLN A 116 -17.77 -3.46 2.18
C GLN A 116 -17.09 -4.63 2.92
N TRP A 117 -16.61 -4.35 4.12
CA TRP A 117 -16.06 -5.36 5.01
C TRP A 117 -16.70 -5.25 6.40
N LYS A 118 -17.64 -6.17 6.69
CA LYS A 118 -18.46 -6.14 7.91
C LYS A 118 -19.21 -4.82 8.03
N ASP A 119 -18.92 -4.03 9.06
CA ASP A 119 -19.55 -2.75 9.37
C ASP A 119 -18.85 -1.54 8.76
N ARG A 120 -17.78 -1.78 8.03
CA ARG A 120 -16.89 -0.75 7.46
C ARG A 120 -16.85 -0.83 5.95
N ASN A 121 -16.58 0.28 5.33
CA ASN A 121 -16.26 0.33 3.91
C ASN A 121 -14.77 0.62 3.73
N LEU A 122 -14.11 -0.16 2.90
CA LEU A 122 -12.80 0.17 2.37
C LEU A 122 -13.00 0.93 1.06
N PHE A 123 -12.62 2.18 1.05
CA PHE A 123 -12.56 3.00 -0.15
C PHE A 123 -11.15 2.94 -0.72
N MET A 124 -11.00 2.69 -2.00
CA MET A 124 -9.71 2.54 -2.65
C MET A 124 -9.66 3.31 -3.96
N VAL A 125 -8.59 4.04 -4.16
CA VAL A 125 -8.25 4.72 -5.41
C VAL A 125 -7.02 4.04 -5.99
N SER A 126 -7.08 3.55 -7.21
CA SER A 126 -6.00 2.79 -7.85
C SER A 126 -5.73 3.28 -9.26
N ILE A 127 -4.46 3.28 -9.70
CA ILE A 127 -4.12 3.42 -11.11
C ILE A 127 -4.33 2.08 -11.81
N VAL A 128 -5.01 2.12 -12.95
CA VAL A 128 -5.12 0.96 -13.84
C VAL A 128 -3.79 0.74 -14.54
N TRP A 129 -3.15 -0.41 -14.24
CA TRP A 129 -1.84 -0.78 -14.75
C TRP A 129 -1.92 -2.15 -15.44
N GLY A 130 -2.22 -2.15 -16.73
CA GLY A 130 -2.43 -3.36 -17.50
C GLY A 130 -3.64 -4.16 -17.04
N LYS A 131 -3.37 -5.36 -16.55
CA LYS A 131 -4.39 -6.24 -15.96
C LYS A 131 -4.50 -6.07 -14.43
N HIS A 132 -3.76 -5.13 -13.85
CA HIS A 132 -3.69 -4.91 -12.41
C HIS A 132 -4.16 -3.51 -12.06
N ALA A 133 -4.61 -3.35 -10.83
CA ALA A 133 -4.85 -2.05 -10.20
C ALA A 133 -3.74 -1.81 -9.16
N PHE A 134 -3.04 -0.67 -9.30
CA PHE A 134 -2.02 -0.27 -8.34
C PHE A 134 -2.61 0.74 -7.36
N PRO A 135 -2.73 0.41 -6.06
CA PRO A 135 -3.38 1.29 -5.10
C PRO A 135 -2.57 2.59 -4.91
N LEU A 136 -3.25 3.72 -5.02
CA LEU A 136 -2.70 5.05 -4.74
C LEU A 136 -3.07 5.52 -3.35
N TYR A 137 -4.33 5.34 -3.00
CA TYR A 137 -4.92 5.80 -1.76
C TYR A 137 -5.97 4.81 -1.29
N TRP A 138 -6.13 4.67 0.02
CA TRP A 138 -7.23 3.94 0.63
C TRP A 138 -7.61 4.55 1.97
N GLU A 139 -8.87 4.41 2.31
CA GLU A 139 -9.42 4.85 3.59
C GLU A 139 -10.48 3.86 4.07
N ILE A 140 -10.46 3.57 5.37
CA ILE A 140 -11.52 2.77 6.00
C ILE A 140 -12.56 3.74 6.54
N LEU A 141 -13.77 3.66 6.02
CA LEU A 141 -14.89 4.47 6.45
C LEU A 141 -15.72 3.70 7.49
N ASP A 142 -15.95 4.30 8.64
CA ASP A 142 -16.75 3.73 9.74
C ASP A 142 -18.27 3.81 9.47
N LYS A 143 -18.67 3.76 8.20
CA LYS A 143 -20.04 3.95 7.76
C LYS A 143 -20.47 2.83 6.81
N ARG A 144 -21.62 2.23 7.10
CA ARG A 144 -22.28 1.33 6.14
C ARG A 144 -22.97 2.13 5.03
N GLY A 145 -23.16 1.52 3.89
CA GLY A 145 -23.91 2.09 2.77
C GLY A 145 -23.07 2.97 1.84
N ASN A 146 -23.74 3.81 1.06
CA ASN A 146 -23.08 4.64 0.07
C ASN A 146 -22.25 5.75 0.73
N SER A 147 -21.04 6.00 0.18
CA SER A 147 -20.30 7.20 0.50
C SER A 147 -21.09 8.42 0.05
N ASP A 148 -21.20 9.43 0.90
CA ASP A 148 -21.79 10.70 0.53
C ASP A 148 -20.86 11.49 -0.42
N LEU A 149 -21.45 12.47 -1.10
CA LEU A 149 -20.73 13.31 -2.05
C LEU A 149 -19.56 14.07 -1.41
N LEU A 150 -19.68 14.44 -0.12
CA LEU A 150 -18.62 15.12 0.62
C LEU A 150 -17.41 14.22 0.82
N THR A 151 -17.64 12.96 1.21
CA THR A 151 -16.58 11.94 1.32
C THR A 151 -15.90 11.71 -0.03
N GLN A 152 -16.67 11.63 -1.13
CA GLN A 152 -16.10 11.44 -2.46
C GLN A 152 -15.28 12.63 -2.95
N LYS A 153 -15.64 13.86 -2.55
CA LYS A 153 -14.91 15.07 -2.94
C LYS A 153 -13.66 15.32 -2.10
N ARG A 154 -13.58 14.73 -0.89
CA ARG A 154 -12.40 14.84 -0.02
C ARG A 154 -11.22 13.98 -0.50
N LEU A 155 -11.50 12.94 -1.25
CA LEU A 155 -10.56 11.97 -1.77
C LEU A 155 -10.00 12.39 -3.11
#